data_667da8fbf1b4b8133bd3d42f602841ed
#
_entry.id   667da8fbf1b4b8133bd3d42f602841ed
#
_cell.length_a   1.000
_cell.length_b   1.000
_cell.length_c   1.000
_cell.angle_alpha   90.00
_cell.angle_beta   90.00
_cell.angle_gamma   90.00
#
_symmetry.space_group_name_H-M   'P 1'
#
loop_
_entity.id
_entity.type
_entity.pdbx_description
1 polymer ?
#
loop_
_entity_poly.entity_id
_entity_poly.type
_entity_poly.pdbx_seq_one_letter_code
_entity_poly.pdbx_strand_id
1 'polypeptide(L)'
;IIIDEGWLVLDSPAFAAQLREWLKTLRKKNASVVFATQSLADIETSAIAPAIIESCPTRIFLPNERAIEPQILSIYRRFGLNDRQIEIVARATPKRDYYCQSARGNRLFELGLGEVALAYTATSSKTDLLAIAEMTEAHGTAGFAAAWLRHRSLDWAADMIPAPDPIPPAQMGQPKE
;
A
#
# COMPACT_ATOMS: atom_id res chain seq x y z
N ILE A 1 3.59 9.88 -3.30
CA ILE A 1 2.82 9.38 -4.45
C ILE A 1 2.73 7.87 -4.30
N ILE A 2 1.53 7.32 -4.29
CA ILE A 2 1.28 5.88 -4.24
C ILE A 2 0.65 5.49 -5.58
N ILE A 3 1.26 4.53 -6.27
CA ILE A 3 0.80 3.98 -7.54
C ILE A 3 0.56 2.49 -7.30
N ASP A 4 -0.69 2.13 -7.22
CA ASP A 4 -1.14 0.75 -7.22
C ASP A 4 -1.50 0.33 -8.66
N GLU A 5 -1.45 -0.95 -8.95
CA GLU A 5 -1.62 -1.48 -10.32
C GLU A 5 -0.68 -0.80 -11.34
N GLY A 6 0.59 -0.71 -10.97
CA GLY A 6 1.60 0.06 -11.71
C GLY A 6 1.77 -0.32 -13.19
N TRP A 7 1.38 -1.54 -13.58
CA TRP A 7 1.37 -1.98 -14.98
C TRP A 7 0.50 -1.08 -15.87
N LEU A 8 -0.65 -0.59 -15.37
CA LEU A 8 -1.52 0.36 -16.09
C LEU A 8 -0.80 1.66 -16.45
N VAL A 9 0.10 2.09 -15.56
CA VAL A 9 0.91 3.30 -15.75
C VAL A 9 1.99 3.06 -16.80
N LEU A 10 2.58 1.87 -16.81
CA LEU A 10 3.66 1.50 -17.72
C LEU A 10 3.18 1.36 -19.16
N ASP A 11 1.92 0.99 -19.36
CA ASP A 11 1.28 0.88 -20.69
C ASP A 11 1.02 2.23 -21.34
N SER A 12 1.01 3.33 -20.58
CA SER A 12 0.86 4.68 -21.11
C SER A 12 2.21 5.36 -21.29
N PRO A 13 2.70 5.59 -22.54
CA PRO A 13 4.00 6.21 -22.78
C PRO A 13 4.16 7.59 -22.13
N ALA A 14 3.09 8.40 -22.12
CA ALA A 14 3.11 9.72 -21.51
C ALA A 14 3.25 9.64 -19.99
N PHE A 15 2.54 8.71 -19.35
CA PHE A 15 2.62 8.54 -17.92
C PHE A 15 3.92 7.86 -17.48
N ALA A 16 4.41 6.90 -18.26
CA ALA A 16 5.72 6.28 -18.03
C ALA A 16 6.85 7.33 -18.09
N ALA A 17 6.79 8.26 -19.05
CA ALA A 17 7.74 9.37 -19.13
C ALA A 17 7.65 10.28 -17.89
N GLN A 18 6.45 10.63 -17.45
CA GLN A 18 6.22 11.43 -16.25
C GLN A 18 6.71 10.72 -14.99
N LEU A 19 6.42 9.42 -14.83
CA LEU A 19 6.92 8.63 -13.72
C LEU A 19 8.45 8.58 -13.68
N ARG A 20 9.08 8.41 -14.83
CA ARG A 20 10.55 8.47 -14.96
C ARG A 20 11.13 9.79 -14.48
N GLU A 21 10.48 10.91 -14.82
CA GLU A 21 10.88 12.23 -14.36
C GLU A 21 10.70 12.35 -12.83
N TRP A 22 9.57 11.92 -12.32
CA TRP A 22 9.30 11.93 -10.87
C TRP A 22 10.35 11.13 -10.09
N LEU A 23 10.65 9.92 -10.50
CA LEU A 23 11.65 9.08 -9.85
C LEU A 23 13.01 9.75 -9.73
N LYS A 24 13.38 10.60 -10.72
CA LYS A 24 14.65 11.33 -10.71
C LYS A 24 14.62 12.63 -9.92
N THR A 25 13.47 13.29 -9.82
CA THR A 25 13.37 14.67 -9.32
C THR A 25 12.74 14.79 -7.94
N LEU A 26 11.83 13.91 -7.57
CA LEU A 26 11.04 14.01 -6.33
C LEU A 26 11.88 13.90 -5.06
N ARG A 27 13.02 13.22 -5.11
CA ARG A 27 13.96 13.17 -3.98
C ARG A 27 14.37 14.58 -3.50
N LYS A 28 14.53 15.53 -4.43
CA LYS A 28 14.89 16.92 -4.09
C LYS A 28 13.72 17.72 -3.50
N LYS A 29 12.49 17.18 -3.58
CA LYS A 29 11.25 17.83 -3.14
C LYS A 29 10.67 17.16 -1.88
N ASN A 30 11.45 16.34 -1.15
CA ASN A 30 10.99 15.58 0.00
C ASN A 30 9.73 14.72 -0.28
N ALA A 31 9.61 14.23 -1.50
CA ALA A 31 8.52 13.36 -1.90
C ALA A 31 9.04 11.95 -2.17
N SER A 32 8.25 10.95 -1.81
CA SER A 32 8.52 9.55 -2.08
C SER A 32 7.49 8.96 -3.04
N VAL A 33 7.91 7.93 -3.77
CA VAL A 33 7.04 7.14 -4.64
C VAL A 33 6.97 5.71 -4.09
N VAL A 34 5.76 5.23 -3.91
CA VAL A 34 5.47 3.80 -3.67
C VAL A 34 4.83 3.29 -4.95
N PHE A 35 5.45 2.28 -5.53
CA PHE A 35 5.00 1.66 -6.78
C PHE A 35 4.73 0.18 -6.52
N ALA A 36 3.50 -0.26 -6.75
CA ALA A 36 3.10 -1.66 -6.62
C ALA A 36 2.63 -2.22 -7.96
N THR A 37 2.97 -3.46 -8.24
CA THR A 37 2.54 -4.21 -9.42
C THR A 37 2.42 -5.69 -9.09
N GLN A 38 1.59 -6.39 -9.84
CA GLN A 38 1.35 -7.82 -9.64
C GLN A 38 2.47 -8.69 -10.28
N SER A 39 3.17 -8.16 -11.29
CA SER A 39 4.19 -8.90 -12.01
C SER A 39 5.47 -8.09 -12.20
N LEU A 40 6.62 -8.72 -11.92
CA LEU A 40 7.91 -8.14 -12.24
C LEU A 40 8.15 -8.08 -13.76
N ALA A 41 7.50 -8.95 -14.54
CA ALA A 41 7.62 -8.97 -16.00
C ALA A 41 7.07 -7.67 -16.61
N ASP A 42 6.02 -7.09 -16.04
CA ASP A 42 5.45 -5.81 -16.51
C ASP A 42 6.47 -4.69 -16.39
N ILE A 43 7.24 -4.68 -15.30
CA ILE A 43 8.32 -3.71 -15.13
C ILE A 43 9.44 -4.02 -16.11
N GLU A 44 9.86 -5.30 -16.24
CA GLU A 44 11.01 -5.72 -17.06
C GLU A 44 10.85 -5.31 -18.51
N THR A 45 9.65 -5.44 -19.05
CA THR A 45 9.32 -5.10 -20.46
C THR A 45 9.15 -3.61 -20.70
N SER A 46 9.04 -2.81 -19.62
CA SER A 46 8.85 -1.36 -19.72
C SER A 46 10.12 -0.61 -20.14
N ALA A 47 9.96 0.41 -20.98
CA ALA A 47 11.05 1.32 -21.36
C ALA A 47 11.68 2.07 -20.17
N ILE A 48 10.98 2.15 -19.04
CA ILE A 48 11.48 2.82 -17.83
C ILE A 48 11.98 1.85 -16.76
N ALA A 49 12.06 0.55 -17.04
CA ALA A 49 12.57 -0.48 -16.13
C ALA A 49 13.89 -0.08 -15.44
N PRO A 50 14.92 0.41 -16.16
CA PRO A 50 16.16 0.83 -15.53
C PRO A 50 15.95 1.93 -14.50
N ALA A 51 15.09 2.91 -14.77
CA ALA A 51 14.81 4.00 -13.86
C ALA A 51 14.09 3.53 -12.59
N ILE A 52 13.15 2.60 -12.70
CA ILE A 52 12.45 2.00 -11.55
C ILE A 52 13.44 1.20 -10.70
N ILE A 53 14.23 0.33 -11.32
CA ILE A 53 15.20 -0.52 -10.61
C ILE A 53 16.26 0.32 -9.87
N GLU A 54 16.74 1.40 -10.50
CA GLU A 54 17.75 2.29 -9.92
C GLU A 54 17.18 3.18 -8.82
N SER A 55 15.99 3.75 -9.04
CA SER A 55 15.40 4.75 -8.14
C SER A 55 14.59 4.18 -6.98
N CYS A 56 14.23 2.88 -7.03
CA CYS A 56 13.52 2.19 -5.96
C CYS A 56 14.46 1.24 -5.19
N PRO A 57 15.30 1.76 -4.28
CA PRO A 57 16.28 0.97 -3.55
C PRO A 57 15.65 0.06 -2.47
N THR A 58 14.43 0.35 -2.05
CA THR A 58 13.66 -0.52 -1.16
C THR A 58 12.62 -1.26 -1.98
N ARG A 59 12.64 -2.58 -1.89
CA ARG A 59 11.74 -3.48 -2.61
C ARG A 59 11.14 -4.48 -1.65
N ILE A 60 9.85 -4.73 -1.78
CA ILE A 60 9.14 -5.74 -1.02
C ILE A 60 8.60 -6.75 -2.02
N PHE A 61 9.08 -7.98 -1.91
CA PHE A 61 8.62 -9.09 -2.73
C PHE A 61 7.61 -9.92 -1.95
N LEU A 62 6.48 -10.17 -2.57
CA LEU A 62 5.46 -11.07 -2.04
C LEU A 62 5.83 -12.52 -2.35
N PRO A 63 5.35 -13.50 -1.57
CA PRO A 63 5.58 -14.91 -1.83
C PRO A 63 5.12 -15.31 -3.23
N ASN A 64 5.98 -16.03 -3.93
CA ASN A 64 5.70 -16.53 -5.26
C ASN A 64 6.40 -17.89 -5.47
N GLU A 65 5.66 -18.98 -5.35
CA GLU A 65 6.17 -20.34 -5.52
C GLU A 65 6.82 -20.57 -6.90
N ARG A 66 6.39 -19.81 -7.91
CA ARG A 66 6.93 -19.87 -9.26
C ARG A 66 8.24 -19.10 -9.43
N ALA A 67 8.74 -18.42 -8.42
CA ALA A 67 9.97 -17.61 -8.50
C ALA A 67 11.21 -18.44 -8.90
N ILE A 68 11.19 -19.75 -8.65
CA ILE A 68 12.25 -20.70 -9.00
C ILE A 68 12.15 -21.26 -10.43
N GLU A 69 11.06 -21.01 -11.16
CA GLU A 69 10.93 -21.41 -12.56
C GLU A 69 11.96 -20.64 -13.41
N PRO A 70 12.68 -21.30 -14.35
CA PRO A 70 13.81 -20.70 -15.06
C PRO A 70 13.53 -19.32 -15.68
N GLN A 71 12.36 -19.16 -16.31
CA GLN A 71 11.95 -17.91 -16.94
C GLN A 71 11.67 -16.79 -15.92
N ILE A 72 11.10 -17.13 -14.77
CA ILE A 72 10.75 -16.17 -13.71
C ILE A 72 11.98 -15.86 -12.85
N LEU A 73 12.79 -16.86 -12.56
CA LEU A 73 14.04 -16.74 -11.81
C LEU A 73 14.99 -15.72 -12.45
N SER A 74 15.08 -15.71 -13.79
CA SER A 74 15.91 -14.74 -14.50
C SER A 74 15.47 -13.29 -14.24
N ILE A 75 14.17 -13.04 -14.10
CA ILE A 75 13.62 -11.73 -13.79
C ILE A 75 14.01 -11.31 -12.38
N TYR A 76 13.80 -12.17 -11.37
CA TYR A 76 14.21 -11.87 -9.99
C TYR A 76 15.71 -11.54 -9.87
N ARG A 77 16.56 -12.25 -10.62
CA ARG A 77 18.00 -11.95 -10.67
C ARG A 77 18.28 -10.53 -11.21
N ARG A 78 17.53 -10.08 -12.24
CA ARG A 78 17.65 -8.70 -12.77
C ARG A 78 17.21 -7.64 -11.74
N PHE A 79 16.30 -8.01 -10.85
CA PHE A 79 15.92 -7.16 -9.73
C PHE A 79 16.91 -7.24 -8.54
N GLY A 80 18.02 -7.94 -8.72
CA GLY A 80 19.13 -7.97 -7.77
C GLY A 80 19.02 -9.00 -6.65
N LEU A 81 18.18 -10.03 -6.80
CA LEU A 81 18.12 -11.14 -5.87
C LEU A 81 19.10 -12.24 -6.32
N ASN A 82 19.79 -12.83 -5.35
CA ASN A 82 20.54 -14.07 -5.56
C ASN A 82 19.63 -15.30 -5.39
N ASP A 83 20.13 -16.47 -5.79
CA ASP A 83 19.33 -17.71 -5.81
C ASP A 83 18.75 -18.07 -4.44
N ARG A 84 19.51 -17.83 -3.36
CA ARG A 84 19.04 -18.09 -2.01
C ARG A 84 17.87 -17.16 -1.61
N GLN A 85 17.92 -15.92 -2.02
CA GLN A 85 16.86 -14.94 -1.78
C GLN A 85 15.60 -15.29 -2.58
N ILE A 86 15.76 -15.73 -3.82
CA ILE A 86 14.67 -16.20 -4.67
C ILE A 86 14.02 -17.44 -4.04
N GLU A 87 14.82 -18.38 -3.52
CA GLU A 87 14.31 -19.55 -2.82
C GLU A 87 13.49 -19.16 -1.57
N ILE A 88 13.92 -18.14 -0.81
CA ILE A 88 13.18 -17.61 0.33
C ILE A 88 11.81 -17.07 -0.13
N VAL A 89 11.79 -16.27 -1.20
CA VAL A 89 10.52 -15.74 -1.77
C VAL A 89 9.62 -16.87 -2.23
N ALA A 90 10.17 -17.92 -2.85
CA ALA A 90 9.40 -19.06 -3.34
C ALA A 90 8.77 -19.90 -2.23
N ARG A 91 9.43 -19.97 -1.07
CA ARG A 91 8.96 -20.77 0.09
C ARG A 91 8.20 -19.98 1.13
N ALA A 92 8.14 -18.66 1.00
CA ALA A 92 7.45 -17.79 1.92
C ALA A 92 5.93 -18.04 1.92
N THR A 93 5.28 -17.84 3.06
CA THR A 93 3.85 -18.07 3.24
C THR A 93 3.05 -16.89 2.69
N PRO A 94 2.16 -17.10 1.69
CA PRO A 94 1.31 -16.05 1.15
C PRO A 94 0.45 -15.37 2.23
N LYS A 95 0.25 -14.05 2.09
CA LYS A 95 -0.53 -13.18 2.99
C LYS A 95 0.06 -13.03 4.41
N ARG A 96 1.20 -13.63 4.67
CA ARG A 96 1.88 -13.58 5.96
C ARG A 96 3.28 -13.02 5.86
N ASP A 97 4.09 -13.60 4.97
CA ASP A 97 5.50 -13.30 4.86
C ASP A 97 5.77 -12.29 3.76
N TYR A 98 6.72 -11.40 4.00
CA TYR A 98 7.15 -10.37 3.04
C TYR A 98 8.67 -10.33 3.02
N TYR A 99 9.27 -10.39 1.83
CA TYR A 99 10.71 -10.30 1.68
C TYR A 99 11.12 -8.87 1.33
N CYS A 100 11.73 -8.17 2.27
CA CYS A 100 12.22 -6.81 2.08
C CYS A 100 13.69 -6.81 1.69
N GLN A 101 14.00 -6.14 0.57
CA GLN A 101 15.36 -5.81 0.13
C GLN A 101 15.56 -4.31 0.24
N SER A 102 16.65 -3.88 0.88
CA SER A 102 16.99 -2.46 1.00
C SER A 102 18.49 -2.22 1.15
N ALA A 103 18.90 -0.96 1.05
CA ALA A 103 20.31 -0.58 1.32
C ALA A 103 20.76 -0.88 2.76
N ARG A 104 19.83 -1.09 3.69
CA ARG A 104 20.12 -1.46 5.09
C ARG A 104 20.21 -2.96 5.33
N GLY A 105 19.99 -3.77 4.30
CA GLY A 105 19.99 -5.23 4.36
C GLY A 105 18.67 -5.83 3.89
N ASN A 106 18.66 -7.15 3.90
CA ASN A 106 17.55 -7.95 3.40
C ASN A 106 16.97 -8.78 4.55
N ARG A 107 15.64 -8.90 4.60
CA ARG A 107 14.96 -9.69 5.62
C ARG A 107 13.61 -10.21 5.15
N LEU A 108 13.28 -11.40 5.61
CA LEU A 108 11.91 -11.89 5.63
C LEU A 108 11.25 -11.37 6.92
N PHE A 109 10.04 -10.85 6.83
CA PHE A 109 9.27 -10.42 8.00
C PHE A 109 7.81 -10.81 7.83
N GLU A 110 7.14 -10.99 8.95
CA GLU A 110 5.71 -11.19 9.01
C GLU A 110 5.03 -9.84 9.29
N LEU A 111 4.04 -9.49 8.47
CA LEU A 111 3.21 -8.33 8.73
C LEU A 111 2.01 -8.75 9.59
N GLY A 112 2.24 -8.85 10.90
CA GLY A 112 1.21 -9.15 11.88
C GLY A 112 0.35 -7.93 12.19
N LEU A 113 -0.61 -7.62 11.33
CA LEU A 113 -1.61 -6.60 11.63
C LEU A 113 -2.59 -7.17 12.66
N GLY A 114 -2.79 -6.44 13.78
CA GLY A 114 -3.82 -6.78 14.75
C GLY A 114 -5.24 -6.54 14.21
N GLU A 115 -6.24 -7.04 14.94
CA GLU A 115 -7.65 -6.99 14.54
C GLU A 115 -8.13 -5.57 14.21
N VAL A 116 -7.70 -4.57 14.97
CA VAL A 116 -8.05 -3.17 14.75
C VAL A 116 -7.52 -2.66 13.41
N ALA A 117 -6.24 -2.91 13.10
CA ALA A 117 -5.67 -2.50 11.83
C ALA A 117 -6.35 -3.22 10.66
N LEU A 118 -6.64 -4.52 10.80
CA LEU A 118 -7.35 -5.30 9.79
C LEU A 118 -8.78 -4.79 9.58
N ALA A 119 -9.47 -4.33 10.63
CA ALA A 119 -10.80 -3.75 10.50
C ALA A 119 -10.85 -2.57 9.53
N TYR A 120 -9.77 -1.78 9.42
CA TYR A 120 -9.70 -0.63 8.53
C TYR A 120 -9.02 -0.93 7.17
N THR A 121 -8.12 -1.89 7.11
CA THR A 121 -7.33 -2.15 5.89
C THR A 121 -7.87 -3.30 5.03
N ALA A 122 -8.68 -4.19 5.61
CA ALA A 122 -9.26 -5.34 4.90
C ALA A 122 -10.74 -5.10 4.53
N THR A 123 -11.06 -3.95 3.92
CA THR A 123 -12.41 -3.46 3.63
C THR A 123 -12.66 -3.33 2.13
N SER A 124 -12.54 -4.42 1.39
CA SER A 124 -12.68 -4.41 -0.07
C SER A 124 -14.02 -4.96 -0.58
N SER A 125 -14.86 -5.54 0.29
CA SER A 125 -16.14 -6.10 -0.12
C SER A 125 -17.17 -5.00 -0.39
N LYS A 126 -18.12 -5.27 -1.32
CA LYS A 126 -19.24 -4.34 -1.56
C LYS A 126 -20.06 -4.09 -0.30
N THR A 127 -20.21 -5.11 0.54
CA THR A 127 -20.92 -5.01 1.83
C THR A 127 -20.22 -4.06 2.78
N ASP A 128 -18.90 -4.17 2.91
CA ASP A 128 -18.12 -3.25 3.74
C ASP A 128 -18.22 -1.80 3.23
N LEU A 129 -18.11 -1.60 1.92
CA LEU A 129 -18.20 -0.26 1.32
C LEU A 129 -19.56 0.39 1.56
N LEU A 130 -20.65 -0.35 1.48
CA LEU A 130 -22.00 0.13 1.79
C LEU A 130 -22.13 0.48 3.27
N ALA A 131 -21.69 -0.42 4.15
CA ALA A 131 -21.71 -0.18 5.60
C ALA A 131 -20.86 1.04 6.00
N ILE A 132 -19.70 1.24 5.37
CA ILE A 132 -18.86 2.43 5.59
C ILE A 132 -19.61 3.70 5.18
N ALA A 133 -20.29 3.71 4.03
CA ALA A 133 -21.05 4.85 3.56
C ALA A 133 -22.20 5.20 4.52
N GLU A 134 -23.01 4.21 4.91
CA GLU A 134 -24.13 4.36 5.85
C GLU A 134 -23.65 4.87 7.22
N MET A 135 -22.56 4.31 7.76
CA MET A 135 -22.02 4.74 9.05
C MET A 135 -21.39 6.13 9.00
N THR A 136 -20.77 6.48 7.89
CA THR A 136 -20.22 7.82 7.70
C THR A 136 -21.32 8.86 7.65
N GLU A 137 -22.44 8.55 7.01
CA GLU A 137 -23.62 9.41 6.97
C GLU A 137 -24.29 9.53 8.35
N ALA A 138 -24.44 8.42 9.07
CA ALA A 138 -25.12 8.39 10.37
C ALA A 138 -24.32 9.03 11.50
N HIS A 139 -23.00 8.86 11.52
CA HIS A 139 -22.14 9.25 12.65
C HIS A 139 -21.16 10.38 12.33
N GLY A 140 -21.09 10.81 11.08
CA GLY A 140 -20.10 11.77 10.61
C GLY A 140 -18.66 11.22 10.71
N THR A 141 -17.69 12.00 10.26
CA THR A 141 -16.27 11.59 10.28
C THR A 141 -15.74 11.39 11.71
N ALA A 142 -16.23 12.16 12.67
CA ALA A 142 -15.78 12.09 14.06
C ALA A 142 -16.29 10.83 14.80
N GLY A 143 -17.51 10.39 14.51
CA GLY A 143 -18.12 9.21 15.13
C GLY A 143 -17.85 7.90 14.39
N PHE A 144 -17.41 7.98 13.13
CA PHE A 144 -17.24 6.82 12.25
C PHE A 144 -16.33 5.75 12.84
N ALA A 145 -15.18 6.13 13.38
CA ALA A 145 -14.18 5.17 13.83
C ALA A 145 -14.72 4.22 14.92
N ALA A 146 -15.41 4.76 15.92
CA ALA A 146 -16.00 3.96 16.99
C ALA A 146 -17.18 3.10 16.48
N ALA A 147 -18.04 3.67 15.63
CA ALA A 147 -19.16 2.93 15.02
C ALA A 147 -18.66 1.76 14.15
N TRP A 148 -17.64 2.00 13.34
CA TRP A 148 -17.03 0.99 12.50
C TRP A 148 -16.43 -0.17 13.31
N LEU A 149 -15.68 0.13 14.36
CA LEU A 149 -15.11 -0.91 15.22
C LEU A 149 -16.20 -1.76 15.89
N ARG A 150 -17.29 -1.16 16.36
CA ARG A 150 -18.45 -1.91 16.90
C ARG A 150 -19.09 -2.80 15.84
N HIS A 151 -19.26 -2.29 14.63
CA HIS A 151 -19.76 -3.09 13.50
C HIS A 151 -18.86 -4.31 13.21
N ARG A 152 -17.56 -4.18 13.43
CA ARG A 152 -16.57 -5.27 13.30
C ARG A 152 -16.44 -6.12 14.56
N SER A 153 -17.35 -5.98 15.54
CA SER A 153 -17.34 -6.69 16.83
C SER A 153 -16.06 -6.44 17.67
N LEU A 154 -15.50 -5.26 17.54
CA LEU A 154 -14.32 -4.80 18.28
C LEU A 154 -14.72 -3.71 19.30
N ASP A 155 -15.73 -4.02 20.15
CA ASP A 155 -16.29 -3.09 21.13
C ASP A 155 -15.22 -2.55 22.08
N TRP A 156 -14.33 -3.40 22.54
CA TRP A 156 -13.21 -3.02 23.41
C TRP A 156 -12.33 -1.93 22.80
N ALA A 157 -12.07 -1.98 21.48
CA ALA A 157 -11.27 -0.99 20.80
C ALA A 157 -12.08 0.30 20.51
N ALA A 158 -13.38 0.16 20.24
CA ALA A 158 -14.28 1.28 20.07
C ALA A 158 -14.38 2.14 21.33
N ASP A 159 -14.40 1.50 22.50
CA ASP A 159 -14.49 2.19 23.81
C ASP A 159 -13.19 2.92 24.20
N MET A 160 -12.07 2.61 23.55
CA MET A 160 -10.81 3.33 23.70
C MET A 160 -10.72 4.60 22.84
N ILE A 161 -11.65 4.81 21.90
CA ILE A 161 -11.68 6.01 21.06
C ILE A 161 -12.28 7.15 21.89
N PRO A 162 -11.57 8.29 22.06
CA PRO A 162 -12.12 9.45 22.73
C PRO A 162 -13.42 9.92 22.05
N ALA A 163 -14.40 10.32 22.86
CA ALA A 163 -15.58 10.97 22.29
C ALA A 163 -15.14 12.20 21.47
N PRO A 164 -15.75 12.45 20.32
CA PRO A 164 -15.43 13.64 19.54
C PRO A 164 -15.68 14.89 20.39
N ASP A 165 -14.75 15.84 20.34
CA ASP A 165 -14.96 17.13 20.99
C ASP A 165 -16.31 17.73 20.53
N PRO A 166 -17.10 18.28 21.45
CA PRO A 166 -18.35 18.93 21.08
C PRO A 166 -18.03 20.03 20.06
N ILE A 167 -18.71 19.97 18.90
CA ILE A 167 -18.56 20.98 17.86
C ILE A 167 -18.86 22.32 18.53
N PRO A 168 -17.91 23.29 18.56
CA PRO A 168 -18.16 24.58 19.13
C PRO A 168 -19.39 25.17 18.43
N PRO A 169 -20.36 25.76 19.17
CA PRO A 169 -21.54 26.35 18.55
C PRO A 169 -21.07 27.31 17.46
N ALA A 170 -21.53 27.07 16.25
CA ALA A 170 -21.24 27.94 15.12
C ALA A 170 -21.56 29.37 15.58
N GLN A 171 -20.59 30.29 15.51
CA GLN A 171 -20.82 31.70 15.73
C GLN A 171 -21.91 32.10 14.77
N MET A 172 -23.14 32.21 15.29
CA MET A 172 -24.26 32.73 14.52
C MET A 172 -23.85 34.12 14.07
N GLY A 173 -23.71 34.29 12.76
CA GLY A 173 -23.35 35.54 12.18
C GLY A 173 -24.19 36.67 12.73
N GLN A 174 -23.55 37.66 13.34
CA GLN A 174 -24.18 38.90 13.63
C GLN A 174 -24.65 39.52 12.32
N PRO A 175 -25.90 39.98 12.22
CA PRO A 175 -26.36 40.71 11.06
C PRO A 175 -25.46 41.94 10.91
N LYS A 176 -24.90 42.13 9.75
CA LYS A 176 -24.21 43.38 9.35
C LYS A 176 -25.28 44.46 9.26
N GLU A 177 -25.18 45.44 10.14
CA GLU A 177 -25.82 46.73 9.96
C GLU A 177 -25.25 47.48 8.76
#